data_1655e3c366f50b57335f764b5338d54e
#
_entry.id   1655e3c366f50b57335f764b5338d54e
#
_cell.length_a   1.000
_cell.length_b   1.000
_cell.length_c   1.000
_cell.angle_alpha   90.00
_cell.angle_beta   90.00
_cell.angle_gamma   90.00
#
_symmetry.space_group_name_H-M   'P 1'
#
loop_
_entity.id
_entity.type
_entity.pdbx_description
1 polymer ?
#
loop_
_entity_poly.entity_id
_entity_poly.type
_entity_poly.pdbx_seq_one_letter_code
_entity_poly.pdbx_strand_id
1 'polypeptide(L)'
;VGPALVPHLRDRPFTLKRYPHGIDDRPYFAKQAPKGKPSWVPTRQFRTWPREGGSRLVDFALVNEPAALVWMVQMNCVDMNAWYSRVDKPERPDYVVFDLDPPESRNGFAQAIRVAHLVRGALEELELRSYVKTSGADGIHVLVPITRRSSYPDAYEFAERVSRGLEA
;
A
#
# COMPACT_ATOMS: atom_id res chain seq x y z
N VAL A 1 -7.79 -6.32 -15.80
CA VAL A 1 -7.12 -5.91 -14.55
C VAL A 1 -6.19 -4.72 -14.80
N GLY A 2 -5.26 -4.79 -15.76
CA GLY A 2 -4.25 -3.76 -16.02
C GLY A 2 -4.80 -2.33 -16.13
N PRO A 3 -5.76 -2.03 -17.01
CA PRO A 3 -6.32 -0.68 -17.17
C PRO A 3 -6.95 -0.11 -15.90
N ALA A 4 -7.52 -0.97 -15.05
CA ALA A 4 -8.10 -0.54 -13.77
C ALA A 4 -7.04 -0.34 -12.68
N LEU A 5 -5.99 -1.18 -12.64
CA LEU A 5 -5.01 -1.18 -11.56
C LEU A 5 -3.89 -0.16 -11.77
N VAL A 6 -3.38 0.00 -13.00
CA VAL A 6 -2.25 0.89 -13.30
C VAL A 6 -2.44 2.34 -12.84
N PRO A 7 -3.62 2.98 -12.95
CA PRO A 7 -3.83 4.33 -12.43
C PRO A 7 -3.56 4.47 -10.92
N HIS A 8 -3.79 3.41 -10.15
CA HIS A 8 -3.55 3.38 -8.70
C HIS A 8 -2.07 3.13 -8.35
N LEU A 9 -1.29 2.58 -9.27
CA LEU A 9 0.14 2.29 -9.09
C LEU A 9 1.06 3.35 -9.71
N ARG A 10 0.53 4.18 -10.60
CA ARG A 10 1.31 5.15 -11.40
C ARG A 10 2.12 6.09 -10.53
N ASP A 11 3.41 6.22 -10.86
CA ASP A 11 4.39 7.10 -10.23
C ASP A 11 4.57 6.84 -8.72
N ARG A 12 4.30 5.61 -8.27
CA ARG A 12 4.53 5.20 -6.89
C ARG A 12 5.75 4.29 -6.79
N PRO A 13 6.68 4.57 -5.86
CA PRO A 13 7.74 3.63 -5.53
C PRO A 13 7.14 2.29 -5.13
N PHE A 14 7.68 1.20 -5.69
CA PHE A 14 7.11 -0.12 -5.54
C PHE A 14 8.04 -1.03 -4.73
N THR A 15 7.52 -1.68 -3.70
CA THR A 15 8.22 -2.76 -3.00
C THR A 15 7.73 -4.10 -3.52
N LEU A 16 8.63 -4.89 -4.11
CA LEU A 16 8.29 -6.21 -4.63
C LEU A 16 8.14 -7.19 -3.46
N LYS A 17 6.95 -7.74 -3.28
CA LYS A 17 6.72 -8.93 -2.45
C LYS A 17 6.71 -10.13 -3.38
N ARG A 18 7.77 -10.91 -3.35
CA ARG A 18 8.03 -11.97 -4.33
C ARG A 18 7.81 -13.35 -3.71
N TYR A 19 7.21 -14.23 -4.50
CA TYR A 19 6.87 -15.61 -4.14
C TYR A 19 7.61 -16.61 -5.06
N PRO A 20 8.92 -16.79 -4.94
CA PRO A 20 9.71 -17.57 -5.90
C PRO A 20 9.33 -19.06 -5.97
N HIS A 21 8.73 -19.59 -4.90
CA HIS A 21 8.34 -21.00 -4.79
C HIS A 21 6.81 -21.19 -4.79
N GLY A 22 6.04 -20.14 -5.18
CA GLY A 22 4.57 -20.15 -5.19
C GLY A 22 3.95 -19.32 -4.08
N ILE A 23 2.64 -19.07 -4.22
CA ILE A 23 1.90 -18.17 -3.33
C ILE A 23 1.75 -18.75 -1.91
N ASP A 24 1.82 -20.07 -1.78
CA ASP A 24 1.66 -20.77 -0.49
C ASP A 24 2.97 -20.85 0.30
N ASP A 25 4.09 -20.42 -0.30
CA ASP A 25 5.40 -20.40 0.36
C ASP A 25 5.74 -18.99 0.87
N ARG A 26 6.76 -18.93 1.72
CA ARG A 26 7.18 -17.68 2.37
C ARG A 26 7.69 -16.66 1.35
N PRO A 27 7.06 -15.48 1.25
CA PRO A 27 7.55 -14.41 0.38
C PRO A 27 8.76 -13.69 0.98
N TYR A 28 9.47 -12.96 0.12
CA TYR A 28 10.45 -11.97 0.56
C TYR A 28 10.20 -10.61 -0.08
N PHE A 29 10.59 -9.55 0.64
CA PHE A 29 10.45 -8.17 0.20
C PHE A 29 11.75 -7.65 -0.41
N ALA A 30 11.65 -7.06 -1.62
CA ALA A 30 12.76 -6.41 -2.30
C ALA A 30 12.37 -4.97 -2.66
N LYS A 31 13.07 -4.00 -2.05
CA LYS A 31 12.91 -2.56 -2.40
C LYS A 31 13.70 -2.21 -3.65
N GLN A 32 14.90 -2.78 -3.80
CA GLN A 32 15.77 -2.57 -4.95
C GLN A 32 15.19 -3.24 -6.19
N ALA A 33 15.02 -2.49 -7.26
CA ALA A 33 14.66 -3.03 -8.56
C ALA A 33 15.71 -4.04 -9.03
N PRO A 34 15.31 -5.20 -9.60
CA PRO A 34 16.25 -6.22 -10.07
C PRO A 34 17.23 -5.69 -11.12
N LYS A 35 18.50 -6.10 -11.07
CA LYS A 35 19.53 -5.69 -12.05
C LYS A 35 19.17 -6.04 -13.49
N GLY A 36 18.44 -7.14 -13.71
CA GLY A 36 17.98 -7.60 -15.02
C GLY A 36 16.62 -7.00 -15.46
N LYS A 37 16.13 -5.93 -14.82
CA LYS A 37 14.88 -5.32 -15.24
C LYS A 37 14.98 -4.78 -16.67
N PRO A 38 13.90 -4.84 -17.48
CA PRO A 38 13.86 -4.21 -18.78
C PRO A 38 14.14 -2.70 -18.69
N SER A 39 14.80 -2.13 -19.69
CA SER A 39 15.13 -0.69 -19.74
C SER A 39 13.89 0.22 -19.72
N TRP A 40 12.78 -0.27 -20.26
CA TRP A 40 11.51 0.44 -20.32
C TRP A 40 10.74 0.44 -18.98
N VAL A 41 11.10 -0.39 -17.98
CA VAL A 41 10.56 -0.27 -16.62
C VAL A 41 11.26 0.87 -15.91
N PRO A 42 10.57 2.00 -15.64
CA PRO A 42 11.21 3.15 -15.01
C PRO A 42 11.53 2.86 -13.55
N THR A 43 12.55 3.57 -13.04
CA THR A 43 12.92 3.55 -11.62
C THR A 43 13.05 4.94 -11.07
N ARG A 44 12.89 5.09 -9.75
CA ARG A 44 13.21 6.29 -9.01
C ARG A 44 14.07 5.95 -7.81
N GLN A 45 15.13 6.70 -7.60
CA GLN A 45 16.06 6.49 -6.49
C GLN A 45 15.61 7.26 -5.26
N PHE A 46 15.60 6.56 -4.12
CA PHE A 46 15.35 7.16 -2.81
C PHE A 46 16.37 6.69 -1.80
N ARG A 47 16.69 7.55 -0.84
CA ARG A 47 17.48 7.19 0.32
C ARG A 47 16.61 6.45 1.32
N THR A 48 17.06 5.30 1.77
CA THR A 48 16.36 4.47 2.76
C THR A 48 17.25 4.24 3.98
N TRP A 49 16.63 4.08 5.13
CA TRP A 49 17.27 3.78 6.41
C TRP A 49 16.80 2.40 6.88
N PRO A 50 17.53 1.32 6.57
CA PRO A 50 17.23 0.00 7.11
C PRO A 50 17.44 0.00 8.63
N ARG A 51 16.81 -0.96 9.33
CA ARG A 51 16.95 -1.09 10.79
C ARG A 51 18.40 -1.30 11.22
N GLU A 52 19.18 -1.99 10.41
CA GLU A 52 20.61 -2.25 10.61
C GLU A 52 21.39 -1.66 9.43
N GLY A 53 22.54 -1.05 9.73
CA GLY A 53 23.39 -0.38 8.76
C GLY A 53 23.00 1.09 8.52
N GLY A 54 23.85 1.80 7.79
CA GLY A 54 23.66 3.20 7.44
C GLY A 54 22.63 3.42 6.33
N SER A 55 22.34 4.67 5.99
CA SER A 55 21.46 5.00 4.87
C SER A 55 22.03 4.50 3.55
N ARG A 56 21.17 4.01 2.66
CA ARG A 56 21.54 3.59 1.30
C ARG A 56 20.58 4.15 0.27
N LEU A 57 21.09 4.35 -0.95
CA LEU A 57 20.27 4.67 -2.10
C LEU A 57 19.67 3.37 -2.68
N VAL A 58 18.39 3.39 -2.99
CA VAL A 58 17.63 2.26 -3.51
C VAL A 58 16.84 2.72 -4.73
N ASP A 59 16.97 2.00 -5.84
CA ASP A 59 16.19 2.24 -7.04
C ASP A 59 14.88 1.47 -6.96
N PHE A 60 13.79 2.16 -6.70
CA PHE A 60 12.45 1.58 -6.69
C PHE A 60 11.90 1.49 -8.12
N ALA A 61 11.34 0.36 -8.49
CA ALA A 61 10.62 0.23 -9.75
C ALA A 61 9.28 0.98 -9.70
N LEU A 62 8.83 1.47 -10.87
CA LEU A 62 7.53 2.12 -11.03
C LEU A 62 6.67 1.32 -11.99
N VAL A 63 5.37 1.19 -11.69
CA VAL A 63 4.39 0.47 -12.52
C VAL A 63 3.49 1.51 -13.19
N ASN A 64 3.94 2.05 -14.33
CA ASN A 64 3.26 3.14 -15.03
C ASN A 64 2.44 2.69 -16.24
N GLU A 65 2.57 1.41 -16.62
CA GLU A 65 1.89 0.84 -17.77
C GLU A 65 1.58 -0.66 -17.58
N PRO A 66 0.64 -1.24 -18.32
CA PRO A 66 0.28 -2.64 -18.17
C PRO A 66 1.44 -3.62 -18.40
N ALA A 67 2.38 -3.30 -19.29
CA ALA A 67 3.57 -4.14 -19.51
C ALA A 67 4.45 -4.26 -18.25
N ALA A 68 4.60 -3.16 -17.49
CA ALA A 68 5.33 -3.17 -16.23
C ALA A 68 4.62 -4.05 -15.18
N LEU A 69 3.29 -4.04 -15.16
CA LEU A 69 2.50 -4.91 -14.30
C LEU A 69 2.72 -6.40 -14.64
N VAL A 70 2.69 -6.74 -15.94
CA VAL A 70 2.95 -8.12 -16.39
C VAL A 70 4.38 -8.54 -16.03
N TRP A 71 5.35 -7.65 -16.19
CA TRP A 71 6.73 -7.93 -15.78
C TRP A 71 6.85 -8.20 -14.27
N MET A 72 6.13 -7.43 -13.43
CA MET A 72 6.10 -7.71 -11.98
C MET A 72 5.58 -9.11 -11.69
N VAL A 73 4.52 -9.55 -12.37
CA VAL A 73 3.97 -10.90 -12.22
C VAL A 73 4.99 -11.97 -12.65
N GLN A 74 5.72 -11.75 -13.76
CA GLN A 74 6.83 -12.63 -14.18
C GLN A 74 7.95 -12.72 -13.14
N MET A 75 8.13 -11.68 -12.34
CA MET A 75 9.07 -11.68 -11.21
C MET A 75 8.48 -12.34 -9.95
N ASN A 76 7.38 -13.09 -10.10
CA ASN A 76 6.62 -13.69 -8.99
C ASN A 76 6.14 -12.68 -7.95
N CYS A 77 5.83 -11.45 -8.39
CA CYS A 77 5.29 -10.39 -7.56
C CYS A 77 3.81 -10.21 -7.91
N VAL A 78 2.92 -10.85 -7.16
CA VAL A 78 1.47 -10.79 -7.38
C VAL A 78 0.77 -9.87 -6.38
N ASP A 79 1.45 -9.52 -5.30
CA ASP A 79 0.99 -8.62 -4.25
C ASP A 79 1.58 -7.22 -4.47
N MET A 80 0.72 -6.23 -4.74
CA MET A 80 1.09 -4.90 -5.24
C MET A 80 1.33 -3.91 -4.11
N ASN A 81 2.58 -3.85 -3.62
CA ASN A 81 3.00 -2.99 -2.50
C ASN A 81 3.58 -1.66 -3.00
N ALA A 82 2.73 -0.75 -3.43
CA ALA A 82 3.10 0.61 -3.80
C ALA A 82 3.02 1.56 -2.59
N TRP A 83 3.84 2.61 -2.59
CA TRP A 83 3.74 3.67 -1.59
C TRP A 83 2.41 4.43 -1.72
N TYR A 84 1.96 5.03 -0.62
CA TYR A 84 0.78 5.91 -0.62
C TYR A 84 1.09 7.34 -1.10
N SER A 85 2.34 7.62 -1.43
CA SER A 85 2.80 8.85 -2.07
C SER A 85 3.36 8.57 -3.47
N ARG A 86 3.56 9.63 -4.26
CA ARG A 86 4.13 9.56 -5.60
C ARG A 86 5.53 10.17 -5.62
N VAL A 87 6.31 9.84 -6.66
CA VAL A 87 7.72 10.23 -6.82
C VAL A 87 7.97 11.74 -6.85
N ASP A 88 6.98 12.53 -7.22
CA ASP A 88 7.07 14.01 -7.26
C ASP A 88 6.91 14.66 -5.88
N LYS A 89 6.21 13.99 -4.94
CA LYS A 89 6.03 14.41 -3.56
C LYS A 89 6.09 13.20 -2.61
N PRO A 90 7.28 12.61 -2.41
CA PRO A 90 7.44 11.33 -1.70
C PRO A 90 7.01 11.38 -0.23
N GLU A 91 7.10 12.56 0.41
CA GLU A 91 6.71 12.76 1.82
C GLU A 91 5.23 13.17 2.00
N ARG A 92 4.45 13.19 0.90
CA ARG A 92 3.06 13.64 0.90
C ARG A 92 2.15 12.53 0.37
N PRO A 93 1.54 11.71 1.26
CA PRO A 93 0.59 10.68 0.84
C PRO A 93 -0.66 11.29 0.21
N ASP A 94 -1.31 10.54 -0.67
CA ASP A 94 -2.62 10.87 -1.25
C ASP A 94 -3.74 9.96 -0.74
N TYR A 95 -3.40 9.06 0.20
CA TYR A 95 -4.35 8.23 0.95
C TYR A 95 -3.96 8.14 2.41
N VAL A 96 -4.98 8.11 3.28
CA VAL A 96 -4.91 7.46 4.59
C VAL A 96 -5.50 6.07 4.45
N VAL A 97 -4.90 5.08 5.07
CA VAL A 97 -5.37 3.69 5.02
C VAL A 97 -5.57 3.18 6.43
N PHE A 98 -6.77 2.66 6.69
CA PHE A 98 -7.05 1.85 7.86
C PHE A 98 -6.92 0.40 7.43
N ASP A 99 -5.95 -0.30 7.98
CA ASP A 99 -5.67 -1.70 7.75
C ASP A 99 -6.30 -2.51 8.89
N LEU A 100 -7.39 -3.19 8.57
CA LEU A 100 -8.23 -3.89 9.54
C LEU A 100 -7.92 -5.37 9.48
N ASP A 101 -6.94 -5.80 10.24
CA ASP A 101 -6.57 -7.19 10.40
C ASP A 101 -7.40 -7.84 11.52
N PRO A 102 -8.25 -8.81 11.17
CA PRO A 102 -9.06 -9.50 12.18
C PRO A 102 -8.20 -10.45 13.02
N PRO A 103 -8.64 -10.76 14.25
CA PRO A 103 -8.02 -11.85 15.00
C PRO A 103 -8.22 -13.19 14.30
N GLU A 104 -7.28 -14.12 14.48
CA GLU A 104 -7.38 -15.51 14.01
C GLU A 104 -8.55 -16.22 14.71
N SER A 105 -9.74 -16.07 14.17
CA SER A 105 -10.96 -16.69 14.70
C SER A 105 -11.95 -16.99 13.59
N ARG A 106 -12.87 -17.95 13.84
CA ARG A 106 -13.92 -18.34 12.88
C ARG A 106 -14.77 -17.16 12.39
N ASN A 107 -14.90 -16.09 13.19
CA ASN A 107 -15.72 -14.91 12.88
C ASN A 107 -14.86 -13.67 12.61
N GLY A 108 -13.54 -13.81 12.43
CA GLY A 108 -12.61 -12.67 12.30
C GLY A 108 -12.99 -11.73 11.16
N PHE A 109 -13.24 -12.27 9.96
CA PHE A 109 -13.63 -11.44 8.81
C PHE A 109 -14.95 -10.67 9.04
N ALA A 110 -15.94 -11.31 9.68
CA ALA A 110 -17.19 -10.64 10.03
C ALA A 110 -16.97 -9.51 11.08
N GLN A 111 -15.94 -9.63 11.93
CA GLN A 111 -15.54 -8.55 12.84
C GLN A 111 -14.88 -7.41 12.07
N ALA A 112 -13.97 -7.71 11.15
CA ALA A 112 -13.37 -6.69 10.28
C ALA A 112 -14.42 -5.89 9.48
N ILE A 113 -15.46 -6.56 8.96
CA ILE A 113 -16.59 -5.89 8.30
C ILE A 113 -17.30 -4.92 9.25
N ARG A 114 -17.60 -5.33 10.49
CA ARG A 114 -18.25 -4.45 11.47
C ARG A 114 -17.40 -3.23 11.79
N VAL A 115 -16.10 -3.43 12.01
CA VAL A 115 -15.15 -2.31 12.27
C VAL A 115 -15.06 -1.40 11.04
N ALA A 116 -15.03 -1.95 9.82
CA ALA A 116 -15.03 -1.15 8.59
C ALA A 116 -16.27 -0.25 8.49
N HIS A 117 -17.45 -0.74 8.90
CA HIS A 117 -18.66 0.08 8.96
C HIS A 117 -18.58 1.19 10.03
N LEU A 118 -17.98 0.91 11.19
CA LEU A 118 -17.76 1.94 12.22
C LEU A 118 -16.80 3.02 11.71
N VAL A 119 -15.67 2.62 11.12
CA VAL A 119 -14.71 3.55 10.50
C VAL A 119 -15.41 4.40 9.43
N ARG A 120 -16.21 3.78 8.57
CA ARG A 120 -16.98 4.49 7.55
C ARG A 120 -17.92 5.51 8.17
N GLY A 121 -18.70 5.14 9.20
CA GLY A 121 -19.62 6.06 9.89
C GLY A 121 -18.90 7.28 10.46
N ALA A 122 -17.79 7.08 11.17
CA ALA A 122 -16.99 8.18 11.71
C ALA A 122 -16.41 9.08 10.61
N LEU A 123 -16.01 8.53 9.47
CA LEU A 123 -15.52 9.32 8.33
C LEU A 123 -16.65 10.10 7.65
N GLU A 124 -17.87 9.55 7.55
CA GLU A 124 -19.04 10.22 7.02
C GLU A 124 -19.46 11.41 7.90
N GLU A 125 -19.37 11.30 9.23
CA GLU A 125 -19.60 12.43 10.17
C GLU A 125 -18.58 13.56 9.97
N LEU A 126 -17.37 13.24 9.50
CA LEU A 126 -16.34 14.21 9.13
C LEU A 126 -16.46 14.71 7.68
N GLU A 127 -17.53 14.35 6.97
CA GLU A 127 -17.75 14.64 5.55
C GLU A 127 -16.64 14.09 4.62
N LEU A 128 -15.96 13.02 5.02
CA LEU A 128 -14.88 12.37 4.28
C LEU A 128 -15.39 11.16 3.51
N ARG A 129 -15.04 11.09 2.22
CA ARG A 129 -15.28 9.90 1.40
C ARG A 129 -14.27 8.82 1.71
N SER A 130 -14.75 7.59 1.84
CA SER A 130 -13.89 6.41 1.97
C SER A 130 -14.23 5.34 0.94
N TYR A 131 -13.26 4.48 0.66
CA TYR A 131 -13.39 3.36 -0.25
C TYR A 131 -12.89 2.10 0.45
N VAL A 132 -13.59 1.01 0.27
CA VAL A 132 -13.26 -0.26 0.90
C VAL A 132 -12.78 -1.26 -0.13
N LYS A 133 -11.80 -2.08 0.25
CA LYS A 133 -11.40 -3.28 -0.48
C LYS A 133 -10.97 -4.38 0.51
N THR A 134 -11.01 -5.63 0.08
CA THR A 134 -10.37 -6.74 0.82
C THR A 134 -8.84 -6.59 0.76
N SER A 135 -8.15 -7.03 1.81
CA SER A 135 -6.67 -7.01 1.83
C SER A 135 -6.05 -7.97 0.80
N GLY A 136 -6.77 -9.03 0.47
CA GLY A 136 -6.27 -10.17 -0.34
C GLY A 136 -5.92 -11.39 0.51
N ALA A 137 -6.01 -11.26 1.83
CA ALA A 137 -6.00 -12.32 2.84
C ALA A 137 -7.29 -12.22 3.67
N ASP A 138 -7.18 -12.05 4.98
CA ASP A 138 -8.31 -12.11 5.92
C ASP A 138 -8.83 -10.73 6.35
N GLY A 139 -8.20 -9.64 5.90
CA GLY A 139 -8.46 -8.27 6.34
C GLY A 139 -9.21 -7.40 5.34
N ILE A 140 -9.47 -6.17 5.76
CA ILE A 140 -10.14 -5.13 5.00
C ILE A 140 -9.31 -3.84 5.07
N HIS A 141 -9.08 -3.21 3.93
CA HIS A 141 -8.52 -1.86 3.87
C HIS A 141 -9.63 -0.84 3.64
N VAL A 142 -9.67 0.20 4.46
CA VAL A 142 -10.49 1.38 4.20
C VAL A 142 -9.56 2.52 3.79
N LEU A 143 -9.73 3.02 2.57
CA LEU A 143 -8.88 4.06 1.97
C LEU A 143 -9.62 5.39 1.99
N VAL A 144 -8.96 6.42 2.50
CA VAL A 144 -9.47 7.79 2.53
C VAL A 144 -8.58 8.65 1.63
N PRO A 145 -9.05 9.09 0.46
CA PRO A 145 -8.29 10.01 -0.38
C PRO A 145 -8.08 11.35 0.34
N ILE A 146 -6.85 11.82 0.34
CA ILE A 146 -6.49 13.11 0.94
C ILE A 146 -5.75 14.00 -0.06
N THR A 147 -5.77 15.30 0.19
CA THR A 147 -4.94 16.22 -0.59
C THR A 147 -3.48 16.03 -0.21
N ARG A 148 -2.57 16.11 -1.18
CA ARG A 148 -1.13 15.94 -1.00
C ARG A 148 -0.47 17.16 -0.33
N ARG A 149 -1.06 17.63 0.80
CA ARG A 149 -0.58 18.74 1.64
C ARG A 149 -0.06 18.23 2.99
N SER A 150 -0.69 17.19 3.53
CA SER A 150 -0.33 16.56 4.80
C SER A 150 0.87 15.63 4.65
N SER A 151 1.68 15.53 5.70
CA SER A 151 2.78 14.58 5.80
C SER A 151 2.29 13.20 6.24
N TYR A 152 3.19 12.19 6.22
CA TYR A 152 2.88 10.88 6.81
C TYR A 152 2.57 10.95 8.31
N PRO A 153 3.33 11.71 9.14
CA PRO A 153 2.95 11.93 10.54
C PRO A 153 1.56 12.53 10.72
N ASP A 154 1.18 13.54 9.91
CA ASP A 154 -0.16 14.14 9.98
C ASP A 154 -1.26 13.11 9.62
N ALA A 155 -1.02 12.30 8.58
CA ALA A 155 -1.93 11.26 8.14
C ALA A 155 -2.08 10.15 9.21
N TYR A 156 -0.98 9.79 9.87
CA TYR A 156 -0.99 8.83 10.98
C TYR A 156 -1.76 9.37 12.19
N GLU A 157 -1.49 10.60 12.62
CA GLU A 157 -2.20 11.25 13.72
C GLU A 157 -3.71 11.32 13.47
N PHE A 158 -4.11 11.67 12.25
CA PHE A 158 -5.52 11.65 11.85
C PHE A 158 -6.12 10.24 11.99
N ALA A 159 -5.47 9.21 11.45
CA ALA A 159 -5.96 7.84 11.55
C ALA A 159 -6.07 7.36 13.00
N GLU A 160 -5.09 7.71 13.84
CA GLU A 160 -5.09 7.38 15.27
C GLU A 160 -6.26 8.05 16.01
N ARG A 161 -6.53 9.32 15.72
CA ARG A 161 -7.68 10.04 16.33
C ARG A 161 -9.01 9.41 15.96
N VAL A 162 -9.20 9.06 14.69
CA VAL A 162 -10.42 8.36 14.25
C VAL A 162 -10.55 7.03 14.96
N SER A 163 -9.49 6.22 15.02
CA SER A 163 -9.50 4.91 15.67
C SER A 163 -9.83 4.99 17.16
N ARG A 164 -9.24 5.94 17.89
CA ARG A 164 -9.55 6.16 19.32
C ARG A 164 -11.00 6.61 19.55
N GLY A 165 -11.57 7.37 18.63
CA GLY A 165 -12.98 7.77 18.70
C GLY A 165 -13.96 6.61 18.54
N LEU A 166 -13.52 5.46 18.01
CA LEU A 166 -14.33 4.25 17.87
C LEU A 166 -14.29 3.34 19.10
N GLU A 167 -13.35 3.56 20.03
CA GLU A 167 -13.20 2.80 21.27
C GLU A 167 -14.03 3.39 22.42
N ALA A 168 -14.57 4.61 22.26
CA ALA A 168 -15.35 5.35 23.25
C ALA A 168 -16.86 5.12 23.08
#